data_fc1c7554b6d662d6ab4f864ac40bfb19
#
_entry.id   fc1c7554b6d662d6ab4f864ac40bfb19
#
_cell.length_a   1.000
_cell.length_b   1.000
_cell.length_c   1.000
_cell.angle_alpha   90.00
_cell.angle_beta   90.00
_cell.angle_gamma   90.00
#
_symmetry.space_group_name_H-M   'P 1'
#
loop_
_entity.id
_entity.type
_entity.pdbx_description
1 polymer ?
#
loop_
_entity_poly.entity_id
_entity_poly.type
_entity_poly.pdbx_seq_one_letter_code
_entity_poly.pdbx_strand_id
1 'polypeptide(L)'
;MTKKLDLYAILYLVDTSFTEEKLENKIEFYRDFAVKNGSSTIVKNCGQKDLSYTVKKQTSANYIQMVYVGNNKLVNLINKEMNRDEDILRHFTTKLVDMPEM
;
A
#
# COMPACT_ATOMS: atom_id res chain seq x y z
N MET A 1 -12.15 21.51 15.74
CA MET A 1 -11.01 20.71 16.20
C MET A 1 -10.22 20.20 15.01
N THR A 2 -8.94 20.44 15.00
CA THR A 2 -8.06 20.06 13.89
C THR A 2 -7.71 18.58 14.02
N LYS A 3 -7.89 17.82 12.96
CA LYS A 3 -7.46 16.44 12.94
C LYS A 3 -5.98 16.40 12.64
N LYS A 4 -5.25 15.61 13.40
CA LYS A 4 -3.86 15.36 13.12
C LYS A 4 -3.72 14.45 11.90
N LEU A 5 -2.99 14.90 10.90
CA LEU A 5 -2.69 14.12 9.72
C LEU A 5 -1.22 13.74 9.74
N ASP A 6 -0.95 12.51 9.39
CA ASP A 6 0.40 11.98 9.33
C ASP A 6 0.69 11.46 7.94
N LEU A 7 1.98 11.36 7.63
CA LEU A 7 2.43 10.82 6.36
C LEU A 7 2.80 9.36 6.56
N TYR A 8 2.17 8.48 5.81
CA TYR A 8 2.40 7.04 5.88
C TYR A 8 2.92 6.52 4.57
N ALA A 9 3.74 5.48 4.63
CA ALA A 9 4.12 4.71 3.47
C ALA A 9 3.70 3.26 3.71
N ILE A 10 3.06 2.69 2.71
CA ILE A 10 2.76 1.26 2.73
C ILE A 10 3.49 0.59 1.57
N LEU A 11 4.20 -0.48 1.88
CA LEU A 11 4.83 -1.32 0.89
C LEU A 11 4.02 -2.60 0.82
N TYR A 12 3.52 -2.94 -0.36
CA TYR A 12 2.81 -4.20 -0.51
C TYR A 12 3.37 -5.00 -1.67
N LEU A 13 3.29 -6.31 -1.52
CA LEU A 13 3.88 -7.27 -2.43
C LEU A 13 2.78 -8.00 -3.17
N VAL A 14 2.86 -8.00 -4.50
CA VAL A 14 1.88 -8.65 -5.36
C VAL A 14 2.55 -9.78 -6.12
N ASP A 15 1.80 -10.87 -6.35
CA ASP A 15 2.28 -12.06 -7.04
C ASP A 15 2.85 -11.70 -8.42
N THR A 16 4.00 -12.28 -8.75
CA THR A 16 4.67 -12.04 -10.03
C THR A 16 3.93 -12.64 -11.23
N SER A 17 2.96 -13.51 -11.00
CA SER A 17 2.13 -14.02 -12.08
C SER A 17 1.16 -12.99 -12.67
N PHE A 18 1.03 -11.83 -12.02
CA PHE A 18 0.18 -10.77 -12.51
C PHE A 18 0.75 -10.17 -13.79
N THR A 19 -0.11 -10.00 -14.80
CA THR A 19 0.25 -9.25 -16.00
C THR A 19 0.40 -7.78 -15.62
N GLU A 20 1.07 -7.00 -16.47
CA GLU A 20 1.21 -5.57 -16.26
C GLU A 20 -0.14 -4.88 -16.08
N GLU A 21 -1.11 -5.25 -16.92
CA GLU A 21 -2.46 -4.69 -16.85
C GLU A 21 -3.13 -4.98 -15.51
N LYS A 22 -3.08 -6.24 -15.07
CA LYS A 22 -3.69 -6.62 -13.79
C LYS A 22 -2.99 -5.94 -12.62
N LEU A 23 -1.68 -5.80 -12.71
CA LEU A 23 -0.91 -5.13 -11.66
C LEU A 23 -1.30 -3.66 -11.57
N GLU A 24 -1.43 -2.96 -12.69
CA GLU A 24 -1.88 -1.58 -12.71
C GLU A 24 -3.29 -1.42 -12.16
N ASN A 25 -4.18 -2.35 -12.48
CA ASN A 25 -5.54 -2.33 -11.94
C ASN A 25 -5.52 -2.46 -10.42
N LYS A 26 -4.65 -3.31 -9.89
CA LYS A 26 -4.51 -3.47 -8.45
C LYS A 26 -3.96 -2.20 -7.81
N ILE A 27 -2.97 -1.58 -8.42
CA ILE A 27 -2.41 -0.32 -7.95
C ILE A 27 -3.49 0.77 -7.91
N GLU A 28 -4.25 0.90 -8.98
CA GLU A 28 -5.33 1.88 -9.06
C GLU A 28 -6.41 1.64 -8.02
N PHE A 29 -6.73 0.38 -7.76
CA PHE A 29 -7.74 0.02 -6.77
C PHE A 29 -7.37 0.60 -5.39
N TYR A 30 -6.14 0.40 -4.95
CA TYR A 30 -5.72 0.89 -3.63
C TYR A 30 -5.52 2.39 -3.60
N ARG A 31 -5.04 2.96 -4.70
CA ARG A 31 -4.93 4.42 -4.82
C ARG A 31 -6.32 5.06 -4.70
N ASP A 32 -7.27 4.55 -5.47
CA ASP A 32 -8.63 5.08 -5.44
C ASP A 32 -9.30 4.87 -4.09
N PHE A 33 -9.02 3.75 -3.45
CA PHE A 33 -9.52 3.47 -2.11
C PHE A 33 -9.08 4.55 -1.13
N ALA A 34 -7.81 4.92 -1.17
CA ALA A 34 -7.28 5.97 -0.30
C ALA A 34 -7.86 7.34 -0.66
N VAL A 35 -7.96 7.65 -1.94
CA VAL A 35 -8.51 8.92 -2.40
C VAL A 35 -9.98 9.06 -2.00
N LYS A 36 -10.76 8.00 -2.12
CA LYS A 36 -12.17 8.01 -1.69
C LYS A 36 -12.32 8.29 -0.20
N ASN A 37 -11.31 7.96 0.58
CA ASN A 37 -11.32 8.20 2.02
C ASN A 37 -10.61 9.50 2.40
N GLY A 38 -10.44 10.39 1.45
CA GLY A 38 -9.97 11.75 1.69
C GLY A 38 -8.47 11.95 1.69
N SER A 39 -7.71 10.97 1.21
CA SER A 39 -6.26 11.05 1.20
C SER A 39 -5.71 11.56 -0.12
N SER A 40 -4.54 12.19 -0.07
CA SER A 40 -3.71 12.43 -1.24
C SER A 40 -2.65 11.34 -1.27
N THR A 41 -2.44 10.73 -2.43
CA THR A 41 -1.54 9.58 -2.53
C THR A 41 -0.56 9.72 -3.68
N ILE A 42 0.61 9.10 -3.50
CA ILE A 42 1.60 8.92 -4.55
C ILE A 42 1.96 7.44 -4.55
N VAL A 43 1.89 6.80 -5.72
CA VAL A 43 2.18 5.38 -5.86
C VAL A 43 3.40 5.19 -6.74
N LYS A 44 4.30 4.31 -6.30
CA LYS A 44 5.49 3.96 -7.06
C LYS A 44 5.55 2.45 -7.24
N ASN A 45 5.69 2.00 -8.48
CA ASN A 45 5.96 0.60 -8.76
C ASN A 45 7.47 0.40 -8.71
N CYS A 46 7.93 -0.30 -7.69
CA CYS A 46 9.36 -0.52 -7.47
C CYS A 46 9.90 -1.71 -8.26
N GLY A 47 9.04 -2.39 -9.01
CA GLY A 47 9.45 -3.50 -9.84
C GLY A 47 9.47 -4.84 -9.13
N GLN A 48 9.84 -5.86 -9.87
CA GLN A 48 9.94 -7.22 -9.34
C GLN A 48 11.27 -7.41 -8.65
N LYS A 49 11.23 -7.98 -7.43
CA LYS A 49 12.43 -8.24 -6.65
C LYS A 49 12.34 -9.61 -6.00
N ASP A 50 13.51 -10.20 -5.78
CA ASP A 50 13.59 -11.48 -5.07
C ASP A 50 13.34 -11.27 -3.58
N LEU A 51 12.64 -12.23 -2.99
CA LEU A 51 12.38 -12.25 -1.56
C LEU A 51 13.55 -12.91 -0.85
N SER A 52 13.90 -12.41 0.35
CA SER A 52 14.95 -13.03 1.15
C SER A 52 14.50 -14.38 1.72
N TYR A 53 13.20 -14.63 1.73
CA TYR A 53 12.62 -15.92 2.13
C TYR A 53 11.30 -16.10 1.39
N THR A 54 10.83 -17.35 1.33
CA THR A 54 9.61 -17.68 0.60
C THR A 54 8.38 -17.18 1.34
N VAL A 55 7.50 -16.47 0.63
CA VAL A 55 6.21 -16.02 1.15
C VAL A 55 5.12 -16.62 0.27
N LYS A 56 4.21 -17.40 0.88
CA LYS A 56 3.14 -18.09 0.16
C LYS A 56 3.66 -18.84 -1.08
N LYS A 57 4.79 -19.52 -0.91
CA LYS A 57 5.48 -20.30 -1.95
C LYS A 57 6.06 -19.45 -3.09
N GLN A 58 6.14 -18.14 -2.91
CA GLN A 58 6.74 -17.24 -3.89
C GLN A 58 8.14 -16.86 -3.46
N THR A 59 9.08 -16.85 -4.40
CA THR A 59 10.47 -16.45 -4.17
C THR A 59 10.76 -15.03 -4.63
N SER A 60 9.82 -14.42 -5.33
CA SER A 60 9.91 -13.04 -5.79
C SER A 60 8.54 -12.41 -5.77
N ALA A 61 8.48 -11.10 -5.85
CA ALA A 61 7.23 -10.36 -5.82
C ALA A 61 7.37 -9.01 -6.52
N ASN A 62 6.23 -8.47 -6.95
CA ASN A 62 6.15 -7.09 -7.41
C ASN A 62 6.02 -6.18 -6.19
N TYR A 63 6.96 -5.25 -6.04
CA TYR A 63 7.00 -4.31 -4.91
C TYR A 63 6.33 -3.01 -5.30
N ILE A 64 5.27 -2.67 -4.59
CA ILE A 64 4.52 -1.44 -4.83
C ILE A 64 4.56 -0.61 -3.55
N GLN A 65 4.93 0.66 -3.68
CA GLN A 65 4.97 1.58 -2.55
C GLN A 65 3.91 2.66 -2.76
N MET A 66 3.11 2.89 -1.74
CA MET A 66 2.13 3.97 -1.75
C MET A 66 2.38 4.87 -0.55
N VAL A 67 2.58 6.16 -0.81
CA VAL A 67 2.72 7.17 0.24
C VAL A 67 1.41 7.94 0.29
N TYR A 68 0.85 8.07 1.47
CA TYR A 68 -0.44 8.75 1.62
C TYR A 68 -0.51 9.54 2.91
N VAL A 69 -1.37 10.54 2.91
CA VAL A 69 -1.64 11.38 4.07
C VAL A 69 -2.94 10.92 4.71
N GLY A 70 -2.93 10.70 5.99
CA GLY A 70 -4.14 10.25 6.66
C GLY A 70 -3.98 10.15 8.17
N ASN A 71 -4.93 9.45 8.78
CA ASN A 71 -4.95 9.21 10.21
C ASN A 71 -5.00 7.70 10.48
N ASN A 72 -5.01 7.32 11.74
CA ASN A 72 -5.06 5.90 12.11
C ASN A 72 -6.27 5.17 11.54
N LYS A 73 -7.38 5.87 11.39
CA LYS A 73 -8.59 5.27 10.83
C LYS A 73 -8.37 4.81 9.39
N LEU A 74 -7.71 5.65 8.58
CA LEU A 74 -7.41 5.29 7.20
C LEU A 74 -6.41 4.15 7.13
N VAL A 75 -5.38 4.18 7.98
CA VAL A 75 -4.40 3.09 8.06
C VAL A 75 -5.10 1.76 8.33
N ASN A 76 -6.02 1.75 9.29
CA ASN A 76 -6.75 0.53 9.66
C ASN A 76 -7.65 0.05 8.51
N LEU A 77 -8.28 0.98 7.79
CA LEU A 77 -9.13 0.62 6.65
C LEU A 77 -8.31 -0.04 5.54
N ILE A 78 -7.17 0.54 5.21
CA ILE A 78 -6.30 0.00 4.16
C ILE A 78 -5.75 -1.37 4.57
N ASN A 79 -5.28 -1.49 5.80
CA ASN A 79 -4.75 -2.76 6.30
C ASN A 79 -5.82 -3.85 6.29
N LYS A 80 -7.03 -3.51 6.67
CA LYS A 80 -8.15 -4.46 6.66
C LYS A 80 -8.44 -4.95 5.25
N GLU A 81 -8.46 -4.02 4.28
CA GLU A 81 -8.71 -4.40 2.90
C GLU A 81 -7.61 -5.29 2.34
N MET A 82 -6.36 -4.97 2.63
CA MET A 82 -5.23 -5.78 2.18
C MET A 82 -5.19 -7.16 2.84
N ASN A 83 -5.59 -7.25 4.10
CA ASN A 83 -5.66 -8.55 4.78
C ASN A 83 -6.68 -9.50 4.15
N ARG A 84 -7.71 -8.93 3.53
CA ARG A 84 -8.75 -9.71 2.85
C ARG A 84 -8.41 -10.03 1.40
N ASP A 85 -7.40 -9.37 0.86
CA ASP A 85 -7.04 -9.50 -0.55
C ASP A 85 -5.99 -10.60 -0.71
N GLU A 86 -6.40 -11.70 -1.33
CA GLU A 86 -5.52 -12.85 -1.53
C GLU A 86 -4.38 -12.56 -2.50
N ASP A 87 -4.51 -11.53 -3.33
CA ASP A 87 -3.48 -11.16 -4.29
C ASP A 87 -2.32 -10.43 -3.64
N ILE A 88 -2.51 -9.91 -2.43
CA ILE A 88 -1.46 -9.25 -1.66
C ILE A 88 -0.74 -10.28 -0.82
N LEU A 89 0.52 -10.55 -1.17
CA LEU A 89 1.35 -11.52 -0.45
C LEU A 89 1.69 -11.03 0.96
N ARG A 90 2.10 -9.77 1.05
CA ARG A 90 2.43 -9.10 2.31
C ARG A 90 2.27 -7.61 2.16
N HIS A 91 2.10 -6.92 3.29
CA HIS A 91 2.10 -5.47 3.31
C HIS A 91 2.70 -4.97 4.61
N PHE A 92 3.37 -3.81 4.53
CA PHE A 92 4.02 -3.16 5.67
C PHE A 92 3.67 -1.69 5.64
N THR A 93 3.17 -1.16 6.74
CA THR A 93 2.86 0.25 6.87
C THR A 93 3.83 0.91 7.84
N THR A 94 4.41 2.03 7.42
CA THR A 94 5.34 2.79 8.24
C THR A 94 4.88 4.23 8.29
N LYS A 95 4.89 4.81 9.48
CA LYS A 95 4.64 6.24 9.65
C LYS A 95 5.94 6.98 9.34
N LEU A 96 5.91 7.87 8.36
CA LEU A 96 7.10 8.57 7.92
C LEU A 96 7.39 9.82 8.74
N VAL A 97 6.41 10.69 8.86
CA VAL A 97 6.59 11.98 9.54
C VAL A 97 5.26 12.41 10.13
N ASP A 98 5.30 13.00 11.31
CA ASP A 98 4.14 13.67 11.90
C ASP A 98 3.98 15.02 11.20
N MET A 99 2.80 15.26 10.66
CA MET A 99 2.49 16.54 10.03
C MET A 99 2.12 17.54 11.12
N PRO A 100 2.69 18.76 11.09
CA PRO A 100 2.31 19.76 12.08
C PRO A 100 0.85 20.19 11.89
N GLU A 101 0.18 20.47 12.98
CA GLU A 101 -1.17 21.03 12.92
C GLU A 101 -1.07 22.49 12.48
N MET A 102 -1.96 22.84 11.61
CA MET A 102 -2.03 24.21 11.08
C MET A 102 -3.20 24.96 11.68
#